data_a8218c5f86d6e1286230440bfee59b50
#
_entry.id   a8218c5f86d6e1286230440bfee59b50
#
_cell.length_a   1.000
_cell.length_b   1.000
_cell.length_c   1.000
_cell.angle_alpha   90.00
_cell.angle_beta   90.00
_cell.angle_gamma   90.00
#
_symmetry.space_group_name_H-M   'P 1'
#
loop_
_entity.id
_entity.type
_entity.pdbx_description
1 polymer ?
#
loop_
_entity_poly.entity_id
_entity_poly.type
_entity_poly.pdbx_seq_one_letter_code
_entity_poly.pdbx_strand_id
1 'polypeptide(L)'
;MNQPRPMTASLLVAVLVALLGAGCSKGGGRPEVAAVVEGTKVASTETEAIVDAHLQRQQAAPTGEDVPRDQVAKWVLEYQIKLTLVEHLAATLGVSSEPESYFGAAADLIQPDGYTKIGQRREDFARELRAGRLSRAMAKNLYPDISISDSAVAAEFERRRPLLDRNWKATAQVARFSTEESAKQIGQRAGQGEAFADAAKALGADDVATVDINPVVAPLPAAVLDAVGQLPPGGISEPIPAAGWVVVRVERRQTVPRLTLDELRPELTEFLAERERADLFQEWFQKKFAEAAVEVSSYYGKWDAKFTLVE
;
A
#
# COMPACT_ATOMS: atom_id res chain seq x y z
N MET A 1 -21.87 59.62 -21.89
CA MET A 1 -21.10 58.77 -20.91
C MET A 1 -21.24 57.32 -21.34
N ASN A 2 -20.23 56.84 -22.06
CA ASN A 2 -20.20 55.49 -22.66
C ASN A 2 -19.59 54.50 -21.67
N GLN A 3 -20.35 53.47 -21.32
CA GLN A 3 -19.79 52.31 -20.63
C GLN A 3 -19.26 51.29 -21.67
N PRO A 4 -18.07 50.71 -21.49
CA PRO A 4 -17.61 49.64 -22.35
C PRO A 4 -18.17 48.29 -21.88
N ARG A 5 -18.65 47.47 -22.80
CA ARG A 5 -19.07 46.09 -22.65
C ARG A 5 -17.85 45.17 -22.43
N PRO A 6 -17.90 44.16 -21.59
CA PRO A 6 -16.83 43.17 -21.52
C PRO A 6 -16.92 42.19 -22.70
N MET A 7 -15.82 42.04 -23.41
CA MET A 7 -15.60 40.99 -24.40
C MET A 7 -15.50 39.65 -23.73
N THR A 8 -16.42 38.74 -24.04
CA THR A 8 -16.32 37.32 -23.75
C THR A 8 -15.25 36.69 -24.65
N ALA A 9 -14.12 36.32 -24.07
CA ALA A 9 -13.11 35.51 -24.74
C ALA A 9 -13.59 34.04 -24.76
N SER A 10 -14.06 33.59 -25.92
CA SER A 10 -14.32 32.18 -26.19
C SER A 10 -12.98 31.46 -26.32
N LEU A 11 -12.64 30.67 -25.32
CA LEU A 11 -11.52 29.72 -25.37
C LEU A 11 -11.96 28.55 -26.26
N LEU A 12 -11.47 28.52 -27.49
CA LEU A 12 -11.51 27.39 -28.40
C LEU A 12 -10.52 26.34 -27.84
N VAL A 13 -11.04 25.32 -27.15
CA VAL A 13 -10.30 24.13 -26.86
C VAL A 13 -10.16 23.32 -28.14
N ALA A 14 -9.01 23.45 -28.78
CA ALA A 14 -8.64 22.59 -29.91
C ALA A 14 -8.37 21.20 -29.38
N VAL A 15 -9.33 20.29 -29.53
CA VAL A 15 -9.14 18.85 -29.36
C VAL A 15 -8.23 18.37 -30.47
N LEU A 16 -6.95 18.24 -30.18
CA LEU A 16 -5.99 17.58 -31.04
C LEU A 16 -6.22 16.07 -30.93
N VAL A 17 -7.12 15.53 -31.73
CA VAL A 17 -7.24 14.11 -31.98
C VAL A 17 -6.01 13.70 -32.77
N ALA A 18 -4.96 13.27 -32.08
CA ALA A 18 -3.86 12.59 -32.70
C ALA A 18 -4.37 11.20 -33.16
N LEU A 19 -4.69 11.12 -34.44
CA LEU A 19 -4.87 9.87 -35.16
C LEU A 19 -3.58 9.05 -34.99
N LEU A 20 -3.54 8.20 -33.97
CA LEU A 20 -2.58 7.11 -33.90
C LEU A 20 -2.94 6.17 -35.06
N GLY A 21 -2.15 6.28 -36.12
CA GLY A 21 -2.25 5.42 -37.29
C GLY A 21 -2.30 3.95 -36.85
N ALA A 22 -3.42 3.30 -37.13
CA ALA A 22 -3.57 1.87 -37.06
C ALA A 22 -2.61 1.23 -38.09
N GLY A 23 -1.34 1.11 -37.71
CA GLY A 23 -0.39 0.22 -38.38
C GLY A 23 -0.82 -1.20 -38.06
N CYS A 24 -1.63 -1.80 -38.92
CA CYS A 24 -1.85 -3.24 -38.94
C CYS A 24 -0.52 -3.95 -39.27
N SER A 25 0.36 -4.11 -38.30
CA SER A 25 1.40 -5.09 -38.39
C SER A 25 0.80 -6.45 -38.02
N LYS A 26 0.53 -7.28 -39.01
CA LYS A 26 0.29 -8.71 -38.85
C LYS A 26 1.61 -9.40 -38.45
N GLY A 27 2.07 -9.13 -37.28
CA GLY A 27 3.19 -9.78 -36.63
C GLY A 27 2.92 -9.72 -35.15
N GLY A 28 2.75 -10.86 -34.46
CA GLY A 28 2.39 -10.98 -33.06
C GLY A 28 3.44 -10.45 -32.08
N GLY A 29 3.90 -9.22 -32.28
CA GLY A 29 4.77 -8.50 -31.36
C GLY A 29 3.97 -7.89 -30.22
N ARG A 30 4.54 -7.91 -29.02
CA ARG A 30 3.96 -7.23 -27.85
C ARG A 30 3.82 -5.73 -28.13
N PRO A 31 2.74 -5.10 -27.70
CA PRO A 31 2.59 -3.64 -27.80
C PRO A 31 3.62 -2.94 -26.90
N GLU A 32 4.02 -1.74 -27.22
CA GLU A 32 4.89 -0.92 -26.36
C GLU A 32 4.15 -0.50 -25.07
N VAL A 33 2.85 -0.23 -25.18
CA VAL A 33 1.99 0.23 -24.10
C VAL A 33 0.95 -0.84 -23.78
N ALA A 34 0.89 -1.27 -22.53
CA ALA A 34 -0.08 -2.23 -22.03
C ALA A 34 -1.43 -1.57 -21.74
N ALA A 35 -1.40 -0.40 -21.11
CA ALA A 35 -2.59 0.42 -20.83
C ALA A 35 -2.26 1.92 -20.81
N VAL A 36 -3.31 2.74 -20.94
CA VAL A 36 -3.27 4.18 -20.68
C VAL A 36 -4.32 4.47 -19.62
N VAL A 37 -3.93 5.12 -18.53
CA VAL A 37 -4.80 5.48 -17.40
C VAL A 37 -4.75 6.98 -17.21
N GLU A 38 -5.84 7.68 -17.43
CA GLU A 38 -5.90 9.16 -17.36
C GLU A 38 -4.73 9.81 -18.12
N GLY A 39 -4.44 9.31 -19.34
CA GLY A 39 -3.33 9.79 -20.18
C GLY A 39 -1.94 9.27 -19.78
N THR A 40 -1.78 8.60 -18.64
CA THR A 40 -0.50 8.02 -18.19
C THR A 40 -0.32 6.63 -18.78
N LYS A 41 0.83 6.38 -19.42
CA LYS A 41 1.14 5.10 -20.04
C LYS A 41 1.66 4.09 -19.03
N VAL A 42 1.13 2.88 -19.06
CA VAL A 42 1.68 1.67 -18.42
C VAL A 42 2.44 0.89 -19.48
N ALA A 43 3.74 0.73 -19.30
CA ALA A 43 4.59 0.07 -20.30
C ALA A 43 4.42 -1.45 -20.28
N SER A 44 4.31 -2.08 -21.45
CA SER A 44 4.25 -3.55 -21.53
C SER A 44 5.52 -4.22 -21.01
N THR A 45 6.68 -3.60 -21.17
CA THR A 45 7.95 -4.13 -20.67
C THR A 45 7.96 -4.24 -19.14
N GLU A 46 7.38 -3.28 -18.43
CA GLU A 46 7.24 -3.31 -16.97
C GLU A 46 6.28 -4.41 -16.54
N THR A 47 5.10 -4.48 -17.17
CA THR A 47 4.10 -5.52 -16.91
C THR A 47 4.71 -6.92 -17.06
N GLU A 48 5.40 -7.18 -18.16
CA GLU A 48 6.00 -8.47 -18.44
C GLU A 48 7.16 -8.81 -17.49
N ALA A 49 7.95 -7.82 -17.06
CA ALA A 49 9.00 -8.05 -16.08
C ALA A 49 8.43 -8.52 -14.72
N ILE A 50 7.28 -8.00 -14.31
CA ILE A 50 6.59 -8.45 -13.09
C ILE A 50 6.02 -9.87 -13.30
N VAL A 51 5.42 -10.13 -14.47
CA VAL A 51 4.90 -11.47 -14.83
C VAL A 51 6.02 -12.51 -14.80
N ASP A 52 7.16 -12.21 -15.42
CA ASP A 52 8.32 -13.11 -15.45
C ASP A 52 8.84 -13.39 -14.03
N ALA A 53 8.95 -12.37 -13.19
CA ALA A 53 9.38 -12.53 -11.80
C ALA A 53 8.40 -13.40 -10.99
N HIS A 54 7.09 -13.29 -11.24
CA HIS A 54 6.07 -14.14 -10.62
C HIS A 54 6.23 -15.60 -11.04
N LEU A 55 6.32 -15.85 -12.32
CA LEU A 55 6.44 -17.21 -12.88
C LEU A 55 7.75 -17.91 -12.45
N GLN A 56 8.88 -17.18 -12.39
CA GLN A 56 10.12 -17.70 -11.85
C GLN A 56 9.98 -18.16 -10.39
N ARG A 57 9.26 -17.39 -9.57
CA ARG A 57 9.02 -17.74 -8.17
C ARG A 57 8.09 -18.95 -8.05
N GLN A 58 7.03 -19.03 -8.84
CA GLN A 58 6.14 -20.17 -8.91
C GLN A 58 6.90 -21.47 -9.24
N GLN A 59 7.85 -21.41 -10.16
CA GLN A 59 8.72 -22.53 -10.50
C GLN A 59 9.70 -22.91 -9.37
N ALA A 60 10.22 -21.91 -8.64
CA ALA A 60 11.19 -22.14 -7.56
C ALA A 60 10.54 -22.70 -6.28
N ALA A 61 9.28 -22.40 -6.04
CA ALA A 61 8.53 -22.85 -4.86
C ALA A 61 7.10 -23.24 -5.26
N PRO A 62 6.87 -24.41 -5.85
CA PRO A 62 5.54 -24.83 -6.26
C PRO A 62 4.68 -25.09 -5.03
N THR A 63 3.84 -24.12 -4.67
CA THR A 63 2.96 -24.17 -3.47
C THR A 63 1.47 -24.28 -3.81
N GLY A 64 1.12 -24.56 -5.06
CA GLY A 64 -0.27 -24.60 -5.49
C GLY A 64 -0.46 -24.96 -6.96
N GLU A 65 -1.63 -24.66 -7.49
CA GLU A 65 -1.91 -24.80 -8.91
C GLU A 65 -1.08 -23.79 -9.73
N ASP A 66 -0.49 -24.25 -10.82
CA ASP A 66 0.23 -23.40 -11.76
C ASP A 66 -0.76 -22.42 -12.39
N VAL A 67 -0.60 -21.14 -12.12
CA VAL A 67 -1.43 -20.09 -12.72
C VAL A 67 -0.89 -19.80 -14.13
N PRO A 68 -1.73 -19.84 -15.17
CA PRO A 68 -1.34 -19.54 -16.53
C PRO A 68 -0.78 -18.12 -16.68
N ARG A 69 0.23 -17.96 -17.58
CA ARG A 69 0.91 -16.69 -17.82
C ARG A 69 -0.05 -15.54 -18.14
N ASP A 70 -1.04 -15.79 -18.98
CA ASP A 70 -2.03 -14.79 -19.40
C ASP A 70 -2.89 -14.31 -18.22
N GLN A 71 -3.23 -15.21 -17.31
CA GLN A 71 -3.94 -14.86 -16.07
C GLN A 71 -3.07 -13.99 -15.15
N VAL A 72 -1.79 -14.36 -14.99
CA VAL A 72 -0.84 -13.54 -14.22
C VAL A 72 -0.69 -12.17 -14.86
N ALA A 73 -0.58 -12.09 -16.19
CA ALA A 73 -0.46 -10.82 -16.91
C ALA A 73 -1.68 -9.92 -16.71
N LYS A 74 -2.90 -10.49 -16.71
CA LYS A 74 -4.13 -9.74 -16.40
C LYS A 74 -4.08 -9.16 -14.99
N TRP A 75 -3.77 -9.95 -13.96
CA TRP A 75 -3.68 -9.49 -12.57
C TRP A 75 -2.63 -8.38 -12.38
N VAL A 76 -1.45 -8.57 -12.99
CA VAL A 76 -0.37 -7.58 -12.94
C VAL A 76 -0.83 -6.26 -13.56
N LEU A 77 -1.46 -6.31 -14.73
CA LEU A 77 -1.89 -5.11 -15.42
C LEU A 77 -3.04 -4.40 -14.66
N GLU A 78 -4.04 -5.14 -14.16
CA GLU A 78 -5.09 -4.58 -13.31
C GLU A 78 -4.52 -3.85 -12.09
N TYR A 79 -3.52 -4.46 -11.46
CA TYR A 79 -2.84 -3.86 -10.33
C TYR A 79 -2.09 -2.57 -10.70
N GLN A 80 -1.32 -2.59 -11.81
CA GLN A 80 -0.62 -1.41 -12.29
C GLN A 80 -1.58 -0.26 -12.67
N ILE A 81 -2.73 -0.59 -13.25
CA ILE A 81 -3.79 0.38 -13.55
C ILE A 81 -4.26 1.06 -12.24
N LYS A 82 -4.53 0.28 -11.19
CA LYS A 82 -4.93 0.80 -9.88
C LYS A 82 -3.86 1.72 -9.27
N LEU A 83 -2.60 1.31 -9.26
CA LEU A 83 -1.50 2.13 -8.75
C LEU A 83 -1.35 3.44 -9.53
N THR A 84 -1.43 3.37 -10.87
CA THR A 84 -1.33 4.55 -11.73
C THR A 84 -2.47 5.53 -11.48
N LEU A 85 -3.69 5.03 -11.25
CA LEU A 85 -4.81 5.88 -10.91
C LEU A 85 -4.64 6.54 -9.53
N VAL A 86 -4.14 5.81 -8.53
CA VAL A 86 -3.81 6.40 -7.21
C VAL A 86 -2.83 7.55 -7.36
N GLU A 87 -1.76 7.36 -8.12
CA GLU A 87 -0.74 8.38 -8.38
C GLU A 87 -1.34 9.60 -9.10
N HIS A 88 -2.20 9.37 -10.09
CA HIS A 88 -2.90 10.43 -10.81
C HIS A 88 -3.85 11.23 -9.90
N LEU A 89 -4.68 10.55 -9.12
CA LEU A 89 -5.64 11.19 -8.21
C LEU A 89 -4.94 11.98 -7.11
N ALA A 90 -3.84 11.44 -6.55
CA ALA A 90 -3.04 12.17 -5.57
C ALA A 90 -2.46 13.46 -6.15
N ALA A 91 -1.90 13.40 -7.37
CA ALA A 91 -1.40 14.59 -8.06
C ALA A 91 -2.51 15.61 -8.34
N THR A 92 -3.70 15.16 -8.76
CA THR A 92 -4.87 16.02 -9.01
C THR A 92 -5.35 16.72 -7.74
N LEU A 93 -5.30 16.04 -6.60
CA LEU A 93 -5.65 16.60 -5.29
C LEU A 93 -4.52 17.43 -4.66
N GLY A 94 -3.34 17.51 -5.30
CA GLY A 94 -2.17 18.18 -4.75
C GLY A 94 -1.61 17.50 -3.49
N VAL A 95 -1.85 16.19 -3.36
CA VAL A 95 -1.42 15.40 -2.21
C VAL A 95 -0.09 14.73 -2.52
N SER A 96 0.89 14.88 -1.63
CA SER A 96 2.16 14.18 -1.68
C SER A 96 2.22 13.09 -0.59
N SER A 97 2.99 12.04 -0.86
CA SER A 97 3.31 11.07 0.19
C SER A 97 4.38 11.69 1.09
N GLU A 98 3.99 12.09 2.28
CA GLU A 98 4.96 12.39 3.33
C GLU A 98 5.81 11.15 3.61
N PRO A 99 7.07 11.29 4.04
CA PRO A 99 7.91 10.17 4.45
C PRO A 99 7.45 9.57 5.79
N GLU A 100 6.13 9.39 5.92
CA GLU A 100 5.51 8.78 7.07
C GLU A 100 5.77 7.28 7.04
N SER A 101 6.20 6.71 8.17
CA SER A 101 6.39 5.28 8.27
C SER A 101 5.08 4.53 7.95
N TYR A 102 5.17 3.54 7.11
CA TYR A 102 4.07 2.63 6.81
C TYR A 102 3.46 2.02 8.09
N PHE A 103 4.28 1.82 9.13
CA PHE A 103 3.85 1.27 10.41
C PHE A 103 3.11 2.28 11.31
N GLY A 104 3.22 3.57 11.06
CA GLY A 104 2.52 4.62 11.82
C GLY A 104 1.06 4.79 11.46
N ALA A 105 0.54 4.06 10.49
CA ALA A 105 -0.81 4.22 10.03
C ALA A 105 -1.57 2.90 10.01
N ALA A 106 -2.83 2.97 10.43
CA ALA A 106 -3.74 1.84 10.31
C ALA A 106 -3.86 1.42 8.85
N ALA A 107 -3.49 0.19 8.61
CA ALA A 107 -3.81 -0.73 7.53
C ALA A 107 -4.31 -0.18 6.18
N ASP A 108 -3.69 -0.64 5.14
CA ASP A 108 -4.25 -1.10 3.85
C ASP A 108 -5.53 -0.41 3.37
N LEU A 109 -5.43 0.90 3.04
CA LEU A 109 -6.52 1.61 2.36
C LEU A 109 -6.76 1.08 0.94
N ILE A 110 -5.74 0.45 0.38
CA ILE A 110 -5.83 -0.39 -0.82
C ILE A 110 -5.22 -1.72 -0.43
N GLN A 111 -6.06 -2.67 -0.10
CA GLN A 111 -5.62 -4.05 0.08
C GLN A 111 -5.28 -4.63 -1.29
N PRO A 112 -4.02 -4.89 -1.58
CA PRO A 112 -3.68 -5.59 -2.79
C PRO A 112 -3.77 -7.10 -2.53
N ASP A 113 -4.99 -7.64 -2.51
CA ASP A 113 -5.20 -9.10 -2.46
C ASP A 113 -4.46 -9.83 -3.59
N GLY A 114 -4.15 -9.11 -4.66
CA GLY A 114 -3.37 -9.62 -5.78
C GLY A 114 -1.86 -9.54 -5.57
N TYR A 115 -1.35 -8.59 -4.77
CA TYR A 115 0.08 -8.31 -4.71
C TYR A 115 0.90 -9.39 -4.01
N THR A 116 0.41 -9.95 -2.92
CA THR A 116 1.04 -11.10 -2.26
C THR A 116 1.09 -12.33 -3.15
N LYS A 117 0.26 -12.38 -4.19
CA LYS A 117 0.22 -13.44 -5.20
C LYS A 117 1.10 -13.14 -6.43
N ILE A 118 1.49 -11.88 -6.62
CA ILE A 118 2.33 -11.42 -7.73
C ILE A 118 3.78 -11.37 -7.24
N GLY A 119 4.74 -11.81 -8.03
CA GLY A 119 6.15 -11.82 -7.65
C GLY A 119 6.66 -10.41 -7.29
N GLN A 120 7.12 -10.23 -6.07
CA GLN A 120 7.56 -8.93 -5.56
C GLN A 120 8.98 -8.61 -5.99
N ARG A 121 9.14 -7.74 -6.98
CA ARG A 121 10.40 -7.03 -7.18
C ARG A 121 10.43 -5.86 -6.18
N ARG A 122 11.63 -5.44 -5.77
CA ARG A 122 11.80 -4.37 -4.79
C ARG A 122 11.13 -3.06 -5.22
N GLU A 123 11.27 -2.69 -6.49
CA GLU A 123 10.66 -1.48 -7.04
C GLU A 123 9.13 -1.52 -7.03
N ASP A 124 8.53 -2.68 -7.27
CA ASP A 124 7.07 -2.85 -7.23
C ASP A 124 6.55 -2.71 -5.82
N PHE A 125 7.26 -3.31 -4.87
CA PHE A 125 6.94 -3.20 -3.45
C PHE A 125 7.06 -1.76 -2.94
N ALA A 126 8.12 -1.05 -3.30
CA ALA A 126 8.30 0.36 -2.95
C ALA A 126 7.20 1.25 -3.54
N ARG A 127 6.78 0.96 -4.80
CA ARG A 127 5.66 1.66 -5.44
C ARG A 127 4.34 1.43 -4.71
N GLU A 128 4.08 0.19 -4.30
CA GLU A 128 2.91 -0.15 -3.49
C GLU A 128 2.87 0.58 -2.16
N LEU A 129 3.97 0.55 -1.40
CA LEU A 129 4.08 1.27 -0.14
C LEU A 129 3.82 2.78 -0.33
N ARG A 130 4.34 3.35 -1.42
CA ARG A 130 4.08 4.75 -1.77
C ARG A 130 2.61 4.99 -2.09
N ALA A 131 1.98 4.11 -2.87
CA ALA A 131 0.56 4.22 -3.19
C ALA A 131 -0.32 4.13 -1.94
N GLY A 132 0.01 3.23 -1.00
CA GLY A 132 -0.66 3.15 0.30
C GLY A 132 -0.55 4.45 1.11
N ARG A 133 0.64 5.08 1.12
CA ARG A 133 0.84 6.39 1.76
C ARG A 133 0.01 7.50 1.08
N LEU A 134 0.03 7.54 -0.25
CA LEU A 134 -0.78 8.50 -1.03
C LEU A 134 -2.28 8.34 -0.74
N SER A 135 -2.76 7.10 -0.70
CA SER A 135 -4.16 6.80 -0.41
C SER A 135 -4.59 7.32 0.97
N ARG A 136 -3.75 7.13 2.00
CA ARG A 136 -4.01 7.68 3.33
C ARG A 136 -3.97 9.21 3.35
N ALA A 137 -3.00 9.81 2.70
CA ALA A 137 -2.90 11.25 2.62
C ALA A 137 -4.12 11.85 1.89
N MET A 138 -4.60 11.20 0.82
CA MET A 138 -5.84 11.57 0.14
C MET A 138 -7.05 11.41 1.05
N ALA A 139 -7.14 10.30 1.81
CA ALA A 139 -8.23 10.06 2.74
C ALA A 139 -8.31 11.16 3.82
N LYS A 140 -7.16 11.54 4.40
CA LYS A 140 -7.07 12.65 5.36
C LYS A 140 -7.46 14.00 4.73
N ASN A 141 -7.07 14.23 3.50
CA ASN A 141 -7.42 15.45 2.76
C ASN A 141 -8.92 15.54 2.48
N LEU A 142 -9.52 14.42 2.04
CA LEU A 142 -10.95 14.37 1.68
C LEU A 142 -11.87 14.33 2.91
N TYR A 143 -11.43 13.69 3.99
CA TYR A 143 -12.21 13.45 5.20
C TYR A 143 -11.42 13.86 6.45
N PRO A 144 -11.12 15.16 6.63
CA PRO A 144 -10.30 15.64 7.75
C PRO A 144 -10.98 15.41 9.10
N ASP A 145 -12.30 15.61 9.15
CA ASP A 145 -13.07 15.60 10.38
C ASP A 145 -13.98 14.36 10.46
N ILE A 146 -13.52 13.33 11.17
CA ILE A 146 -14.31 12.13 11.49
C ILE A 146 -14.72 12.17 12.95
N SER A 147 -16.03 12.14 13.20
CA SER A 147 -16.57 12.13 14.55
C SER A 147 -16.94 10.72 14.97
N ILE A 148 -16.32 10.24 16.05
CA ILE A 148 -16.58 8.92 16.63
C ILE A 148 -17.38 9.07 17.92
N SER A 149 -18.49 8.32 18.02
CA SER A 149 -19.33 8.36 19.22
C SER A 149 -18.69 7.61 20.40
N ASP A 150 -18.98 8.05 21.63
CA ASP A 150 -18.53 7.36 22.85
C ASP A 150 -19.01 5.91 22.91
N SER A 151 -20.20 5.62 22.38
CA SER A 151 -20.72 4.25 22.30
C SER A 151 -19.91 3.36 21.36
N ALA A 152 -19.42 3.90 20.24
CA ALA A 152 -18.55 3.17 19.33
C ALA A 152 -17.19 2.88 19.98
N VAL A 153 -16.63 3.84 20.71
CA VAL A 153 -15.37 3.65 21.45
C VAL A 153 -15.53 2.58 22.53
N ALA A 154 -16.63 2.61 23.29
CA ALA A 154 -16.92 1.62 24.31
C ALA A 154 -17.09 0.21 23.71
N ALA A 155 -17.81 0.08 22.60
CA ALA A 155 -17.99 -1.18 21.89
C ALA A 155 -16.65 -1.74 21.37
N GLU A 156 -15.79 -0.90 20.83
CA GLU A 156 -14.47 -1.29 20.36
C GLU A 156 -13.56 -1.75 21.52
N PHE A 157 -13.61 -1.07 22.68
CA PHE A 157 -12.91 -1.48 23.89
C PHE A 157 -13.32 -2.89 24.32
N GLU A 158 -14.62 -3.17 24.39
CA GLU A 158 -15.12 -4.50 24.74
C GLU A 158 -14.69 -5.56 23.75
N ARG A 159 -14.69 -5.25 22.45
CA ARG A 159 -14.19 -6.14 21.42
C ARG A 159 -12.71 -6.49 21.59
N ARG A 160 -11.91 -5.55 22.10
CA ARG A 160 -10.47 -5.72 22.36
C ARG A 160 -10.15 -6.26 23.75
N ARG A 161 -11.13 -6.50 24.57
CA ARG A 161 -10.93 -7.01 25.94
C ARG A 161 -9.96 -8.21 26.02
N PRO A 162 -9.99 -9.20 25.09
CA PRO A 162 -9.03 -10.32 25.12
C PRO A 162 -7.56 -9.88 24.86
N LEU A 163 -7.35 -8.71 24.24
CA LEU A 163 -6.01 -8.19 23.98
C LEU A 163 -5.45 -7.40 25.16
N LEU A 164 -6.31 -7.01 26.15
CA LEU A 164 -5.91 -6.26 27.33
C LEU A 164 -4.99 -7.06 28.27
N ASP A 165 -4.93 -8.37 28.11
CA ASP A 165 -4.00 -9.23 28.83
C ASP A 165 -2.56 -9.09 28.35
N ARG A 166 -2.34 -8.47 27.19
CA ARG A 166 -1.01 -8.03 26.71
C ARG A 166 -0.59 -6.75 27.45
N ASN A 167 -0.26 -6.90 28.72
CA ASN A 167 0.02 -5.82 29.67
C ASN A 167 1.42 -5.19 29.48
N TRP A 168 1.75 -4.81 28.24
CA TRP A 168 3.03 -4.14 27.92
C TRP A 168 2.83 -3.03 26.91
N LYS A 169 3.76 -2.05 26.95
CA LYS A 169 4.00 -1.07 25.88
C LYS A 169 5.47 -1.13 25.49
N ALA A 170 5.78 -0.87 24.24
CA ALA A 170 7.16 -0.94 23.75
C ALA A 170 7.44 0.19 22.76
N THR A 171 8.71 0.60 22.70
CA THR A 171 9.26 1.33 21.55
C THR A 171 10.13 0.34 20.78
N ALA A 172 9.93 0.23 19.49
CA ALA A 172 10.68 -0.69 18.64
C ALA A 172 11.05 -0.04 17.31
N GLN A 173 12.22 -0.42 16.78
CA GLN A 173 12.56 -0.19 15.38
C GLN A 173 11.96 -1.33 14.57
N VAL A 174 11.31 -1.00 13.49
CA VAL A 174 10.68 -1.96 12.58
C VAL A 174 11.23 -1.73 11.19
N ALA A 175 11.73 -2.77 10.56
CA ALA A 175 12.23 -2.74 9.19
C ALA A 175 11.41 -3.69 8.32
N ARG A 176 11.07 -3.25 7.12
CA ARG A 176 10.34 -4.05 6.14
C ARG A 176 11.22 -4.33 4.93
N PHE A 177 11.14 -5.56 4.43
CA PHE A 177 11.90 -6.05 3.30
C PHE A 177 10.98 -6.74 2.30
N SER A 178 11.32 -6.63 1.02
CA SER A 178 10.65 -7.37 -0.04
C SER A 178 11.03 -8.86 -0.06
N THR A 179 12.20 -9.24 0.49
CA THR A 179 12.70 -10.62 0.48
C THR A 179 13.07 -11.11 1.88
N GLU A 180 12.87 -12.41 2.11
CA GLU A 180 13.27 -13.08 3.35
C GLU A 180 14.79 -13.07 3.55
N GLU A 181 15.54 -13.22 2.47
CA GLU A 181 17.00 -13.28 2.53
C GLU A 181 17.60 -11.99 3.07
N SER A 182 17.13 -10.83 2.58
CA SER A 182 17.54 -9.53 3.12
C SER A 182 17.15 -9.38 4.60
N ALA A 183 15.95 -9.85 4.96
CA ALA A 183 15.46 -9.79 6.33
C ALA A 183 16.29 -10.67 7.30
N LYS A 184 16.76 -11.85 6.86
CA LYS A 184 17.61 -12.74 7.68
C LYS A 184 18.98 -12.14 8.01
N GLN A 185 19.54 -11.34 7.11
CA GLN A 185 20.90 -10.80 7.27
C GLN A 185 20.97 -9.67 8.31
N ILE A 186 19.86 -9.01 8.64
CA ILE A 186 19.87 -7.86 9.57
C ILE A 186 20.30 -8.23 10.98
N GLY A 187 19.85 -9.40 11.50
CA GLY A 187 20.22 -9.89 12.82
C GLY A 187 21.71 -10.11 12.93
N GLN A 188 22.35 -10.64 11.90
CA GLN A 188 23.80 -10.86 11.86
C GLN A 188 24.58 -9.54 11.89
N ARG A 189 24.20 -8.57 11.05
CA ARG A 189 24.88 -7.26 10.98
C ARG A 189 24.73 -6.46 12.27
N ALA A 190 23.52 -6.41 12.81
CA ALA A 190 23.27 -5.74 14.08
C ALA A 190 24.00 -6.44 15.27
N GLY A 191 24.12 -7.77 15.24
CA GLY A 191 24.93 -8.54 16.19
C GLY A 191 26.43 -8.23 16.12
N GLN A 192 26.92 -7.72 14.98
CA GLN A 192 28.28 -7.24 14.78
C GLN A 192 28.48 -5.78 15.23
N GLY A 193 27.46 -5.13 15.77
CA GLY A 193 27.51 -3.78 16.31
C GLY A 193 27.06 -2.69 15.33
N GLU A 194 26.59 -3.02 14.13
CA GLU A 194 25.99 -2.07 13.22
C GLU A 194 24.64 -1.59 13.76
N ALA A 195 24.35 -0.28 13.62
CA ALA A 195 23.04 0.24 14.02
C ALA A 195 21.92 -0.41 13.18
N PHE A 196 20.84 -0.84 13.82
CA PHE A 196 19.75 -1.58 13.17
C PHE A 196 19.19 -0.85 11.93
N ALA A 197 18.95 0.46 12.05
CA ALA A 197 18.43 1.26 10.94
C ALA A 197 19.42 1.36 9.76
N ASP A 198 20.72 1.44 10.04
CA ASP A 198 21.76 1.51 9.01
C ASP A 198 21.94 0.15 8.32
N ALA A 199 21.98 -0.93 9.11
CA ALA A 199 21.99 -2.29 8.60
C ALA A 199 20.76 -2.57 7.72
N ALA A 200 19.57 -2.16 8.15
CA ALA A 200 18.33 -2.32 7.38
C ALA A 200 18.41 -1.60 6.03
N LYS A 201 18.83 -0.33 6.03
CA LYS A 201 18.99 0.45 4.78
C LYS A 201 20.03 -0.17 3.85
N ALA A 202 21.17 -0.59 4.39
CA ALA A 202 22.24 -1.22 3.60
C ALA A 202 21.82 -2.56 2.99
N LEU A 203 20.90 -3.29 3.63
CA LEU A 203 20.29 -4.52 3.13
C LEU A 203 19.09 -4.26 2.20
N GLY A 204 18.78 -2.99 1.97
CA GLY A 204 17.71 -2.57 1.08
C GLY A 204 16.32 -2.68 1.69
N ALA A 205 16.19 -2.39 2.98
CA ALA A 205 14.85 -2.23 3.55
C ALA A 205 14.07 -1.13 2.83
N ASP A 206 12.82 -1.41 2.54
CA ASP A 206 11.91 -0.50 1.84
C ASP A 206 11.28 0.52 2.79
N ASP A 207 11.21 0.18 4.07
CA ASP A 207 10.77 1.07 5.14
C ASP A 207 11.47 0.71 6.45
N VAL A 208 11.90 1.75 7.20
CA VAL A 208 12.50 1.61 8.52
C VAL A 208 11.94 2.70 9.42
N ALA A 209 11.30 2.31 10.51
CA ALA A 209 10.68 3.24 11.44
C ALA A 209 10.94 2.88 12.90
N THR A 210 10.99 3.90 13.75
CA THR A 210 10.83 3.73 15.20
C THR A 210 9.36 3.99 15.55
N VAL A 211 8.72 3.03 16.21
CA VAL A 211 7.29 3.07 16.53
C VAL A 211 7.06 2.81 18.01
N ASP A 212 6.12 3.54 18.58
CA ASP A 212 5.58 3.23 19.89
C ASP A 212 4.41 2.25 19.73
N ILE A 213 4.50 1.11 20.39
CA ILE A 213 3.57 0.01 20.23
C ILE A 213 2.76 -0.17 21.51
N ASN A 214 1.44 0.02 21.38
CA ASN A 214 0.46 -0.42 22.34
C ASN A 214 -0.30 -1.60 21.72
N PRO A 215 -0.13 -2.84 22.20
CA PRO A 215 -0.67 -4.03 21.53
C PRO A 215 -2.19 -4.07 21.43
N VAL A 216 -2.88 -3.24 22.23
CA VAL A 216 -4.34 -3.18 22.22
C VAL A 216 -4.89 -2.41 21.02
N VAL A 217 -4.14 -1.41 20.54
CA VAL A 217 -4.57 -0.51 19.44
C VAL A 217 -3.64 -0.51 18.24
N ALA A 218 -2.45 -1.08 18.37
CA ALA A 218 -1.48 -1.08 17.28
C ALA A 218 -2.01 -1.85 16.06
N PRO A 219 -1.97 -1.26 14.87
CA PRO A 219 -2.41 -1.90 13.62
C PRO A 219 -1.32 -2.83 13.06
N LEU A 220 -0.72 -3.64 13.92
CA LEU A 220 0.34 -4.56 13.56
C LEU A 220 -0.17 -6.00 13.52
N PRO A 221 0.36 -6.85 12.63
CA PRO A 221 0.05 -8.27 12.60
C PRO A 221 0.30 -8.93 13.97
N ALA A 222 -0.53 -9.89 14.33
CA ALA A 222 -0.43 -10.57 15.62
C ALA A 222 0.97 -11.16 15.85
N ALA A 223 1.60 -11.74 14.81
CA ALA A 223 2.95 -12.29 14.87
C ALA A 223 4.01 -11.22 15.24
N VAL A 224 3.86 -9.99 14.76
CA VAL A 224 4.75 -8.87 15.12
C VAL A 224 4.55 -8.48 16.58
N LEU A 225 3.29 -8.37 17.03
CA LEU A 225 2.98 -8.07 18.43
C LEU A 225 3.49 -9.17 19.37
N ASP A 226 3.39 -10.44 18.99
CA ASP A 226 3.89 -11.56 19.77
C ASP A 226 5.42 -11.54 19.87
N ALA A 227 6.12 -11.26 18.76
CA ALA A 227 7.56 -11.11 18.75
C ALA A 227 8.03 -9.97 19.68
N VAL A 228 7.41 -8.78 19.57
CA VAL A 228 7.72 -7.64 20.45
C VAL A 228 7.45 -7.98 21.91
N GLY A 229 6.37 -8.71 22.18
CA GLY A 229 6.00 -9.13 23.53
C GLY A 229 6.98 -10.13 24.17
N GLN A 230 7.70 -10.92 23.39
CA GLN A 230 8.62 -11.95 23.85
C GLN A 230 10.10 -11.46 23.92
N LEU A 231 10.48 -10.54 23.04
CA LEU A 231 11.87 -10.08 22.96
C LEU A 231 12.25 -9.19 24.15
N PRO A 232 13.49 -9.34 24.68
CA PRO A 232 14.03 -8.38 25.63
C PRO A 232 14.40 -7.05 24.94
N PRO A 233 14.57 -5.96 25.69
CA PRO A 233 15.19 -4.74 25.17
C PRO A 233 16.55 -5.05 24.49
N GLY A 234 16.75 -4.52 23.28
CA GLY A 234 17.88 -4.82 22.41
C GLY A 234 17.69 -6.07 21.54
N GLY A 235 16.72 -6.92 21.84
CA GLY A 235 16.44 -8.13 21.07
C GLY A 235 15.92 -7.83 19.66
N ILE A 236 16.30 -8.70 18.72
CA ILE A 236 15.90 -8.63 17.30
C ILE A 236 15.11 -9.88 16.97
N SER A 237 14.02 -9.75 16.25
CA SER A 237 13.21 -10.89 15.83
C SER A 237 13.84 -11.64 14.66
N GLU A 238 13.46 -12.90 14.50
CA GLU A 238 13.52 -13.55 13.21
C GLU A 238 12.62 -12.82 12.19
N PRO A 239 12.84 -13.01 10.87
CA PRO A 239 11.96 -12.48 9.85
C PRO A 239 10.52 -12.96 10.04
N ILE A 240 9.59 -12.03 10.10
CA ILE A 240 8.16 -12.28 10.27
C ILE A 240 7.47 -12.05 8.93
N PRO A 241 6.76 -13.05 8.38
CA PRO A 241 6.00 -12.87 7.16
C PRO A 241 4.84 -11.90 7.40
N ALA A 242 4.78 -10.88 6.56
CA ALA A 242 3.74 -9.86 6.53
C ALA A 242 3.52 -9.49 5.05
N ALA A 243 2.97 -8.32 4.72
CA ALA A 243 3.12 -7.85 3.34
C ALA A 243 4.63 -7.59 3.06
N GLY A 244 5.33 -8.58 2.54
CA GLY A 244 6.78 -8.72 2.57
C GLY A 244 7.26 -9.37 3.87
N TRP A 245 8.44 -8.97 4.36
CA TRP A 245 9.10 -9.51 5.56
C TRP A 245 9.39 -8.39 6.55
N VAL A 246 9.06 -8.62 7.79
CA VAL A 246 9.24 -7.64 8.87
C VAL A 246 10.26 -8.17 9.87
N VAL A 247 11.20 -7.32 10.27
CA VAL A 247 12.11 -7.57 11.38
C VAL A 247 11.97 -6.44 12.39
N VAL A 248 11.91 -6.80 13.65
CA VAL A 248 11.71 -5.87 14.76
C VAL A 248 12.90 -5.91 15.69
N ARG A 249 13.37 -4.74 16.13
CA ARG A 249 14.30 -4.58 17.25
C ARG A 249 13.60 -3.83 18.37
N VAL A 250 13.45 -4.46 19.52
CA VAL A 250 12.84 -3.81 20.69
C VAL A 250 13.87 -2.87 21.34
N GLU A 251 13.58 -1.58 21.37
CA GLU A 251 14.43 -0.61 22.07
C GLU A 251 14.11 -0.58 23.56
N ARG A 252 12.81 -0.51 23.86
CA ARG A 252 12.32 -0.43 25.22
C ARG A 252 11.00 -1.17 25.33
N ARG A 253 10.82 -1.92 26.38
CA ARG A 253 9.54 -2.54 26.74
C ARG A 253 9.31 -2.34 28.24
N GLN A 254 8.09 -2.01 28.58
CA GLN A 254 7.64 -1.84 29.96
C GLN A 254 6.35 -2.61 30.20
N THR A 255 6.25 -3.25 31.32
CA THR A 255 4.97 -3.80 31.81
C THR A 255 4.10 -2.64 32.26
N VAL A 256 2.85 -2.66 31.83
CA VAL A 256 1.84 -1.65 32.21
C VAL A 256 0.68 -2.34 32.91
N PRO A 257 -0.04 -1.66 33.81
CA PRO A 257 -1.29 -2.17 34.33
C PRO A 257 -2.27 -2.44 33.18
N ARG A 258 -3.27 -3.29 33.43
CA ARG A 258 -4.37 -3.47 32.49
C ARG A 258 -5.02 -2.14 32.21
N LEU A 259 -5.03 -1.76 30.93
CA LEU A 259 -5.54 -0.45 30.52
C LEU A 259 -7.06 -0.38 30.66
N THR A 260 -7.53 0.77 31.12
CA THR A 260 -8.96 1.11 31.25
C THR A 260 -9.48 1.73 29.95
N LEU A 261 -10.81 1.82 29.83
CA LEU A 261 -11.45 2.52 28.70
C LEU A 261 -10.99 3.98 28.62
N ASP A 262 -10.89 4.68 29.76
CA ASP A 262 -10.51 6.10 29.75
C ASP A 262 -9.07 6.32 29.30
N GLU A 263 -8.16 5.43 29.67
CA GLU A 263 -6.77 5.49 29.22
C GLU A 263 -6.60 5.17 27.72
N LEU A 264 -7.46 4.31 27.17
CA LEU A 264 -7.43 3.91 25.77
C LEU A 264 -8.34 4.76 24.87
N ARG A 265 -9.21 5.59 25.44
CA ARG A 265 -10.19 6.38 24.69
C ARG A 265 -9.58 7.19 23.55
N PRO A 266 -8.51 7.98 23.73
CA PRO A 266 -7.91 8.75 22.65
C PRO A 266 -7.43 7.86 21.51
N GLU A 267 -6.72 6.78 21.83
CA GLU A 267 -6.14 5.85 20.86
C GLU A 267 -7.23 5.06 20.11
N LEU A 268 -8.29 4.64 20.81
CA LEU A 268 -9.43 3.96 20.19
C LEU A 268 -10.25 4.89 19.30
N THR A 269 -10.41 6.14 19.70
CA THR A 269 -11.10 7.15 18.90
C THR A 269 -10.35 7.38 17.60
N GLU A 270 -9.03 7.57 17.65
CA GLU A 270 -8.20 7.76 16.45
C GLU A 270 -8.22 6.50 15.57
N PHE A 271 -8.09 5.30 16.16
CA PHE A 271 -8.19 4.04 15.43
C PHE A 271 -9.52 3.91 14.66
N LEU A 272 -10.63 4.23 15.32
CA LEU A 272 -11.97 4.18 14.72
C LEU A 272 -12.12 5.24 13.62
N ALA A 273 -11.59 6.45 13.86
CA ALA A 273 -11.61 7.52 12.88
C ALA A 273 -10.79 7.16 11.62
N GLU A 274 -9.61 6.55 11.77
CA GLU A 274 -8.82 6.07 10.64
C GLU A 274 -9.54 4.96 9.86
N ARG A 275 -10.22 4.04 10.55
CA ARG A 275 -11.01 2.98 9.90
C ARG A 275 -12.18 3.57 9.12
N GLU A 276 -12.96 4.46 9.72
CA GLU A 276 -14.07 5.14 9.05
C GLU A 276 -13.59 5.94 7.84
N ARG A 277 -12.46 6.63 7.99
CA ARG A 277 -11.81 7.37 6.92
C ARG A 277 -11.38 6.45 5.76
N ALA A 278 -10.88 5.26 6.09
CA ALA A 278 -10.51 4.25 5.11
C ALA A 278 -11.72 3.74 4.33
N ASP A 279 -12.83 3.46 5.02
CA ASP A 279 -14.06 2.98 4.41
C ASP A 279 -14.65 4.04 3.45
N LEU A 280 -14.73 5.30 3.89
CA LEU A 280 -15.17 6.42 3.05
C LEU A 280 -14.26 6.65 1.85
N PHE A 281 -12.94 6.54 2.05
CA PHE A 281 -11.99 6.65 0.95
C PHE A 281 -12.15 5.51 -0.06
N GLN A 282 -12.37 4.29 0.41
CA GLN A 282 -12.57 3.13 -0.47
C GLN A 282 -13.81 3.31 -1.35
N GLU A 283 -14.92 3.79 -0.80
CA GLU A 283 -16.13 4.11 -1.56
C GLU A 283 -15.87 5.22 -2.61
N TRP A 284 -15.19 6.29 -2.19
CA TRP A 284 -14.81 7.38 -3.08
C TRP A 284 -13.88 6.89 -4.19
N PHE A 285 -12.88 6.08 -3.86
CA PHE A 285 -11.92 5.55 -4.82
C PHE A 285 -12.57 4.62 -5.84
N GLN A 286 -13.46 3.74 -5.41
CA GLN A 286 -14.23 2.88 -6.32
C GLN A 286 -15.03 3.71 -7.33
N LYS A 287 -15.66 4.79 -6.88
CA LYS A 287 -16.38 5.72 -7.74
C LYS A 287 -15.44 6.41 -8.76
N LYS A 288 -14.29 6.90 -8.29
CA LYS A 288 -13.28 7.51 -9.18
C LYS A 288 -12.71 6.51 -10.16
N PHE A 289 -12.53 5.27 -9.74
CA PHE A 289 -12.06 4.20 -10.60
C PHE A 289 -13.09 3.85 -11.69
N ALA A 290 -14.39 3.90 -11.36
CA ALA A 290 -15.48 3.73 -12.33
C ALA A 290 -15.55 4.85 -13.39
N GLU A 291 -15.15 6.06 -12.99
CA GLU A 291 -15.16 7.26 -13.86
C GLU A 291 -13.87 7.38 -14.69
N ALA A 292 -12.81 6.65 -14.32
CA ALA A 292 -11.49 6.82 -14.93
C ALA A 292 -11.44 6.40 -16.39
N ALA A 293 -10.72 7.20 -17.19
CA ALA A 293 -10.42 6.88 -18.57
C ALA A 293 -9.30 5.84 -18.64
N VAL A 294 -9.68 4.58 -18.88
CA VAL A 294 -8.73 3.44 -19.00
C VAL A 294 -8.85 2.83 -20.39
N GLU A 295 -7.74 2.83 -21.11
CA GLU A 295 -7.60 2.16 -22.41
C GLU A 295 -6.57 1.02 -22.25
N VAL A 296 -6.96 -0.20 -22.55
CA VAL A 296 -6.08 -1.38 -22.48
C VAL A 296 -5.80 -1.90 -23.88
N SER A 297 -4.54 -2.26 -24.13
CA SER A 297 -4.17 -2.92 -25.38
C SER A 297 -4.91 -4.26 -25.53
N SER A 298 -5.45 -4.50 -26.72
CA SER A 298 -6.16 -5.75 -27.06
C SER A 298 -5.32 -7.03 -26.88
N TYR A 299 -4.01 -6.87 -26.72
CA TYR A 299 -3.11 -7.98 -26.40
C TYR A 299 -3.37 -8.56 -24.99
N TYR A 300 -3.78 -7.71 -24.04
CA TYR A 300 -4.07 -8.11 -22.65
C TYR A 300 -5.56 -8.36 -22.39
N GLY A 301 -6.43 -8.05 -23.34
CA GLY A 301 -7.87 -8.18 -23.20
C GLY A 301 -8.61 -6.84 -23.31
N LYS A 302 -9.81 -6.77 -22.76
CA LYS A 302 -10.63 -5.56 -22.73
C LYS A 302 -10.88 -5.17 -21.28
N TRP A 303 -10.82 -3.86 -21.03
CA TRP A 303 -11.22 -3.30 -19.74
C TRP A 303 -12.74 -3.23 -19.65
N ASP A 304 -13.31 -3.80 -18.60
CA ASP A 304 -14.75 -3.75 -18.37
C ASP A 304 -15.13 -2.81 -17.22
N ALA A 305 -16.42 -2.49 -17.10
CA ALA A 305 -16.96 -1.66 -16.05
C ALA A 305 -16.91 -2.30 -14.65
N LYS A 306 -16.54 -3.57 -14.54
CA LYS A 306 -16.33 -4.26 -13.27
C LYS A 306 -14.88 -4.19 -12.81
N PHE A 307 -14.05 -3.42 -13.54
CA PHE A 307 -12.65 -3.17 -13.22
C PHE A 307 -11.76 -4.42 -13.32
N THR A 308 -12.13 -5.30 -14.25
CA THR A 308 -11.39 -6.53 -14.57
C THR A 308 -11.07 -6.58 -16.05
N LEU A 309 -9.98 -7.28 -16.39
CA LEU A 309 -9.67 -7.61 -17.78
C LEU A 309 -10.44 -8.85 -18.19
N VAL A 310 -11.31 -8.68 -19.18
CA VAL A 310 -12.05 -9.76 -19.82
C VAL A 310 -11.42 -10.11 -21.16
N GLU A 311 -11.70 -11.33 -21.67
CA GLU A 311 -11.21 -11.82 -22.96
C GLU A 311 -11.70 -11.00 -24.16
#